data_bdf8e234cb7ce96ddc71dd5eb33ffe30
#
_entry.id   bdf8e234cb7ce96ddc71dd5eb33ffe30
#
_cell.length_a   1.000
_cell.length_b   1.000
_cell.length_c   1.000
_cell.angle_alpha   90.00
_cell.angle_beta   90.00
_cell.angle_gamma   90.00
#
_symmetry.space_group_name_H-M   'P 1'
#
loop_
_entity.id
_entity.type
_entity.pdbx_description
1 polymer ?
#
loop_
_entity_poly.entity_id
_entity_poly.type
_entity_poly.pdbx_seq_one_letter_code
_entity_poly.pdbx_strand_id
1 'polypeptide(L)'
;YPREPLAKGNRVSLVDRIRDCARFEPGRYRPFIVGGAAVGRIDEAVAGLLHPFADVFDVTENAVTMNERLKGPGQRTEAMAGVLEALRGGGHIPGWRDEAYPVGSAFSAPALLTMERSAVPLFGVKGYGVHVNGFVRDGAEIKMWIGKRSFDKPTGPGKLDQIVAGGQP
;
A
#
# COMPACT_ATOMS: atom_id res chain seq x y z
N TYR A 1 -30.21 7.66 -18.23
CA TYR A 1 -30.19 6.21 -17.95
C TYR A 1 -31.38 5.87 -17.07
N PRO A 2 -32.27 4.92 -17.45
CA PRO A 2 -33.36 4.50 -16.59
C PRO A 2 -32.80 3.82 -15.35
N ARG A 3 -33.25 4.24 -14.17
CA ARG A 3 -32.93 3.59 -12.90
C ARG A 3 -33.78 2.33 -12.80
N GLU A 4 -33.19 1.16 -12.99
CA GLU A 4 -33.81 -0.07 -12.53
C GLU A 4 -34.02 0.00 -11.02
N PRO A 5 -35.18 -0.39 -10.49
CA PRO A 5 -35.42 -0.44 -9.07
C PRO A 5 -34.54 -1.55 -8.48
N LEU A 6 -33.59 -1.15 -7.60
CA LEU A 6 -32.79 -2.08 -6.83
C LEU A 6 -33.73 -3.00 -6.03
N ALA A 7 -33.59 -4.30 -6.24
CA ALA A 7 -34.28 -5.33 -5.48
C ALA A 7 -34.16 -5.05 -3.97
N LYS A 8 -35.24 -5.31 -3.20
CA LYS A 8 -35.28 -5.18 -1.73
C LYS A 8 -34.42 -6.23 -1.05
N GLY A 9 -33.11 -6.16 -1.24
CA GLY A 9 -32.11 -6.90 -0.48
C GLY A 9 -31.38 -5.92 0.44
N ASN A 10 -31.01 -6.37 1.62
CA ASN A 10 -30.32 -5.66 2.70
C ASN A 10 -29.55 -4.41 2.19
N ARG A 11 -30.09 -3.23 2.44
CA ARG A 11 -29.43 -1.96 2.04
C ARG A 11 -28.19 -1.78 2.90
N VAL A 12 -27.06 -2.25 2.40
CA VAL A 12 -25.75 -1.95 3.00
C VAL A 12 -25.56 -0.43 2.94
N SER A 13 -25.42 0.21 4.09
CA SER A 13 -25.21 1.65 4.15
C SER A 13 -23.80 2.02 3.70
N LEU A 14 -23.58 3.30 3.33
CA LEU A 14 -22.22 3.80 3.05
C LEU A 14 -21.30 3.65 4.27
N VAL A 15 -21.87 3.79 5.49
CA VAL A 15 -21.12 3.60 6.74
C VAL A 15 -20.66 2.15 6.89
N ASP A 16 -21.47 1.16 6.50
CA ASP A 16 -21.06 -0.25 6.56
C ASP A 16 -19.91 -0.50 5.60
N ARG A 17 -19.89 0.11 4.43
CA ARG A 17 -18.76 0.03 3.49
C ARG A 17 -17.48 0.64 4.05
N ILE A 18 -17.59 1.76 4.76
CA ILE A 18 -16.44 2.36 5.45
C ILE A 18 -15.93 1.43 6.56
N ARG A 19 -16.82 0.84 7.36
CA ARG A 19 -16.46 -0.13 8.39
C ARG A 19 -15.79 -1.37 7.81
N ASP A 20 -16.28 -1.88 6.67
CA ASP A 20 -15.67 -3.02 5.97
C ASP A 20 -14.23 -2.73 5.55
N CYS A 21 -13.95 -1.49 5.10
CA CYS A 21 -12.59 -1.05 4.77
C CYS A 21 -11.69 -0.81 6.00
N ALA A 22 -12.30 -0.57 7.16
CA ALA A 22 -11.59 -0.26 8.40
C ALA A 22 -11.32 -1.49 9.29
N ARG A 23 -11.61 -2.70 8.80
CA ARG A 23 -11.33 -3.94 9.53
C ARG A 23 -9.82 -4.14 9.62
N PHE A 24 -9.29 -3.98 10.82
CA PHE A 24 -7.89 -4.15 11.11
C PHE A 24 -7.72 -4.99 12.39
N GLU A 25 -6.93 -6.05 12.29
CA GLU A 25 -6.61 -6.95 13.41
C GLU A 25 -5.16 -6.67 13.86
N PRO A 26 -4.94 -5.81 14.86
CA PRO A 26 -3.59 -5.37 15.25
C PRO A 26 -2.63 -6.51 15.57
N GLY A 27 -3.13 -7.57 16.19
CA GLY A 27 -2.32 -8.72 16.61
C GLY A 27 -1.75 -9.56 15.47
N ARG A 28 -2.28 -9.39 14.27
CA ARG A 28 -1.81 -10.09 13.05
C ARG A 28 -0.57 -9.44 12.44
N TYR A 29 -0.25 -8.22 12.82
CA TYR A 29 0.80 -7.42 12.18
C TYR A 29 1.89 -7.05 13.16
N ARG A 30 3.13 -7.17 12.70
CA ARG A 30 4.33 -6.72 13.42
C ARG A 30 4.82 -5.39 12.86
N PRO A 31 5.25 -4.44 13.69
CA PRO A 31 5.86 -3.22 13.19
C PRO A 31 7.12 -3.56 12.38
N PHE A 32 7.28 -2.87 11.23
CA PHE A 32 8.50 -2.90 10.44
C PHE A 32 9.35 -1.69 10.80
N ILE A 33 10.55 -1.96 11.34
CA ILE A 33 11.44 -0.94 11.89
C ILE A 33 12.70 -0.82 11.03
N VAL A 34 13.00 0.41 10.63
CA VAL A 34 14.19 0.76 9.86
C VAL A 34 14.88 1.95 10.50
N GLY A 35 16.14 1.80 10.89
CA GLY A 35 16.90 2.88 11.52
C GLY A 35 16.24 3.44 12.79
N GLY A 36 15.60 2.59 13.58
CA GLY A 36 14.88 2.96 14.79
C GLY A 36 13.47 3.54 14.58
N ALA A 37 13.03 3.74 13.34
CA ALA A 37 11.71 4.27 13.04
C ALA A 37 10.75 3.17 12.53
N ALA A 38 9.51 3.15 13.02
CA ALA A 38 8.46 2.29 12.50
C ALA A 38 7.96 2.86 11.16
N VAL A 39 8.22 2.16 10.06
CA VAL A 39 7.89 2.59 8.70
C VAL A 39 6.74 1.81 8.07
N GLY A 40 6.38 0.67 8.64
CA GLY A 40 5.34 -0.20 8.10
C GLY A 40 4.80 -1.18 9.12
N ARG A 41 3.94 -2.10 8.63
CA ARG A 41 3.37 -3.19 9.42
C ARG A 41 3.32 -4.45 8.57
N ILE A 42 4.10 -5.44 8.93
CA ILE A 42 4.25 -6.71 8.20
C ILE A 42 3.30 -7.75 8.77
N ASP A 43 2.51 -8.38 7.89
CA ASP A 43 1.67 -9.53 8.23
C ASP A 43 2.54 -10.70 8.74
N GLU A 44 2.04 -11.50 9.68
CA GLU A 44 2.76 -12.62 10.27
C GLU A 44 3.26 -13.63 9.22
N ALA A 45 2.45 -13.91 8.20
CA ALA A 45 2.86 -14.81 7.12
C ALA A 45 4.04 -14.24 6.32
N VAL A 46 4.06 -12.92 6.09
CA VAL A 46 5.17 -12.24 5.42
C VAL A 46 6.41 -12.20 6.32
N ALA A 47 6.25 -11.96 7.63
CA ALA A 47 7.35 -12.03 8.58
C ALA A 47 8.05 -13.39 8.53
N GLY A 48 7.26 -14.47 8.39
CA GLY A 48 7.78 -15.84 8.20
C GLY A 48 8.69 -15.99 6.97
N LEU A 49 8.40 -15.29 5.88
CA LEU A 49 9.21 -15.31 4.65
C LEU A 49 10.56 -14.59 4.83
N LEU A 50 10.71 -13.78 5.87
CA LEU A 50 11.92 -12.99 6.09
C LEU A 50 12.96 -13.70 6.99
N HIS A 51 12.62 -14.79 7.64
CA HIS A 51 13.58 -15.57 8.47
C HIS A 51 14.85 -16.00 7.73
N PRO A 52 14.82 -16.41 6.45
CA PRO A 52 16.04 -16.78 5.73
C PRO A 52 17.02 -15.61 5.52
N PHE A 53 16.59 -14.36 5.73
CA PHE A 53 17.40 -13.14 5.53
C PHE A 53 17.85 -12.54 6.86
N ALA A 54 18.38 -13.38 7.76
CA ALA A 54 18.82 -12.96 9.12
C ALA A 54 19.99 -11.97 9.11
N ASP A 55 20.71 -11.84 8.03
CA ASP A 55 21.73 -10.81 7.79
C ASP A 55 21.11 -9.42 7.53
N VAL A 56 19.86 -9.39 7.02
CA VAL A 56 19.11 -8.16 6.70
C VAL A 56 18.10 -7.81 7.78
N PHE A 57 17.42 -8.81 8.36
CA PHE A 57 16.34 -8.60 9.33
C PHE A 57 16.53 -9.39 10.62
N ASP A 58 16.20 -8.76 11.72
CA ASP A 58 15.88 -9.42 12.98
C ASP A 58 14.36 -9.57 13.07
N VAL A 59 13.88 -10.82 13.01
CA VAL A 59 12.45 -11.16 13.00
C VAL A 59 12.08 -11.77 14.35
N THR A 60 11.37 -11.00 15.15
CA THR A 60 10.87 -11.42 16.47
C THR A 60 9.35 -11.52 16.49
N GLU A 61 8.76 -12.01 17.56
CA GLU A 61 7.30 -12.01 17.76
C GLU A 61 6.72 -10.59 17.81
N ASN A 62 7.52 -9.60 18.23
CA ASN A 62 7.07 -8.23 18.46
C ASN A 62 7.35 -7.28 17.30
N ALA A 63 8.31 -7.57 16.42
CA ALA A 63 8.74 -6.68 15.36
C ALA A 63 9.54 -7.41 14.28
N VAL A 64 9.59 -6.80 13.09
CA VAL A 64 10.59 -7.07 12.06
C VAL A 64 11.49 -5.84 11.97
N THR A 65 12.74 -5.97 12.37
CA THR A 65 13.70 -4.86 12.43
C THR A 65 14.80 -5.06 11.39
N MET A 66 15.03 -4.06 10.55
CA MET A 66 16.18 -4.09 9.65
C MET A 66 17.48 -3.98 10.48
N ASN A 67 18.43 -4.85 10.16
CA ASN A 67 19.65 -4.99 10.94
C ASN A 67 20.43 -3.67 11.06
N GLU A 68 20.79 -3.29 12.28
CA GLU A 68 21.49 -2.04 12.59
C GLU A 68 22.91 -1.97 12.01
N ARG A 69 23.48 -3.09 11.55
CA ARG A 69 24.73 -3.09 10.80
C ARG A 69 24.63 -2.39 9.45
N LEU A 70 23.44 -2.32 8.88
CA LEU A 70 23.16 -1.60 7.64
C LEU A 70 23.08 -0.09 7.93
N LYS A 71 24.22 0.57 7.76
CA LYS A 71 24.33 2.00 8.06
C LYS A 71 23.89 2.86 6.87
N GLY A 72 22.91 3.69 7.10
CA GLY A 72 22.44 4.65 6.12
C GLY A 72 21.54 4.06 5.01
N PRO A 73 20.89 4.95 4.24
CA PRO A 73 19.90 4.55 3.24
C PRO A 73 20.46 3.67 2.11
N GLY A 74 21.70 3.91 1.67
CA GLY A 74 22.30 3.16 0.56
C GLY A 74 22.46 1.67 0.87
N GLN A 75 23.09 1.31 2.00
CA GLN A 75 23.27 -0.10 2.38
C GLN A 75 21.94 -0.80 2.62
N ARG A 76 20.97 -0.10 3.20
CA ARG A 76 19.62 -0.64 3.44
C ARG A 76 18.88 -0.90 2.13
N THR A 77 19.02 0.01 1.15
CA THR A 77 18.43 -0.13 -0.18
C THR A 77 19.01 -1.33 -0.91
N GLU A 78 20.32 -1.49 -0.90
CA GLU A 78 21.01 -2.61 -1.53
C GLU A 78 20.62 -3.95 -0.91
N ALA A 79 20.64 -4.04 0.42
CA ALA A 79 20.22 -5.25 1.13
C ALA A 79 18.73 -5.58 0.86
N MET A 80 17.87 -4.57 0.87
CA MET A 80 16.45 -4.73 0.54
C MET A 80 16.27 -5.25 -0.89
N ALA A 81 17.00 -4.72 -1.86
CA ALA A 81 16.89 -5.16 -3.26
C ALA A 81 17.15 -6.66 -3.41
N GLY A 82 18.17 -7.21 -2.75
CA GLY A 82 18.45 -8.64 -2.75
C GLY A 82 17.30 -9.49 -2.17
N VAL A 83 16.70 -9.03 -1.08
CA VAL A 83 15.52 -9.68 -0.48
C VAL A 83 14.32 -9.65 -1.43
N LEU A 84 14.05 -8.50 -2.05
CA LEU A 84 12.92 -8.34 -2.95
C LEU A 84 13.04 -9.18 -4.21
N GLU A 85 14.24 -9.33 -4.77
CA GLU A 85 14.47 -10.24 -5.90
C GLU A 85 14.22 -11.71 -5.51
N ALA A 86 14.63 -12.13 -4.33
CA ALA A 86 14.35 -13.49 -3.84
C ALA A 86 12.85 -13.71 -3.62
N LEU A 87 12.14 -12.75 -3.02
CA LEU A 87 10.69 -12.81 -2.82
C LEU A 87 9.94 -12.77 -4.17
N ARG A 88 10.42 -12.00 -5.15
CA ARG A 88 9.90 -12.01 -6.53
C ARG A 88 10.05 -13.37 -7.18
N GLY A 89 11.25 -13.98 -7.08
CA GLY A 89 11.51 -15.32 -7.57
C GLY A 89 10.62 -16.40 -6.95
N GLY A 90 10.25 -16.22 -5.67
CA GLY A 90 9.27 -17.04 -4.96
C GLY A 90 7.80 -16.75 -5.28
N GLY A 91 7.50 -15.78 -6.15
CA GLY A 91 6.14 -15.42 -6.54
C GLY A 91 5.38 -14.57 -5.50
N HIS A 92 6.07 -14.03 -4.49
CA HIS A 92 5.43 -13.26 -3.42
C HIS A 92 5.19 -11.79 -3.77
N ILE A 93 5.80 -11.27 -4.85
CA ILE A 93 5.64 -9.89 -5.31
C ILE A 93 5.08 -9.91 -6.75
N PRO A 94 3.76 -9.87 -6.92
CA PRO A 94 3.15 -9.76 -8.23
C PRO A 94 3.28 -8.34 -8.79
N GLY A 95 3.35 -8.22 -10.11
CA GLY A 95 3.25 -6.93 -10.80
C GLY A 95 4.45 -6.01 -10.57
N TRP A 96 5.66 -6.58 -10.63
CA TRP A 96 6.92 -5.83 -10.57
C TRP A 96 6.95 -4.68 -11.58
N ARG A 97 7.41 -3.51 -11.17
CA ARG A 97 7.25 -2.26 -11.93
C ARG A 97 8.56 -1.60 -12.33
N ASP A 98 9.67 -1.99 -11.70
CA ASP A 98 10.96 -1.27 -11.78
C ASP A 98 10.84 0.20 -11.36
N GLU A 99 10.00 0.44 -10.33
CA GLU A 99 9.70 1.77 -9.82
C GLU A 99 10.20 1.90 -8.37
N ALA A 100 11.16 2.80 -8.18
CA ALA A 100 11.75 3.07 -6.88
C ALA A 100 10.76 3.84 -5.98
N TYR A 101 10.57 3.36 -4.74
CA TYR A 101 9.69 3.97 -3.75
C TYR A 101 10.47 4.33 -2.48
N PRO A 102 10.53 5.60 -2.07
CA PRO A 102 11.20 6.02 -0.85
C PRO A 102 10.40 5.61 0.39
N VAL A 103 11.06 5.00 1.35
CA VAL A 103 10.48 4.54 2.61
C VAL A 103 10.96 5.42 3.75
N GLY A 104 10.04 6.07 4.42
CA GLY A 104 10.31 6.95 5.56
C GLY A 104 9.22 6.87 6.63
N SER A 105 9.43 7.54 7.75
CA SER A 105 8.47 7.60 8.86
C SER A 105 7.24 8.46 8.54
N ALA A 106 7.40 9.45 7.64
CA ALA A 106 6.35 10.38 7.20
C ALA A 106 6.63 10.85 5.76
N PHE A 107 5.63 11.44 5.09
CA PHE A 107 5.72 11.92 3.72
C PHE A 107 6.89 12.87 3.46
N SER A 108 7.16 13.79 4.38
CA SER A 108 8.23 14.78 4.27
C SER A 108 9.54 14.36 4.95
N ALA A 109 9.60 13.16 5.55
CA ALA A 109 10.79 12.69 6.22
C ALA A 109 11.84 12.20 5.20
N PRO A 110 13.13 12.31 5.50
CA PRO A 110 14.17 11.70 4.69
C PRO A 110 13.94 10.20 4.52
N ALA A 111 14.17 9.69 3.32
CA ALA A 111 14.08 8.27 3.07
C ALA A 111 15.12 7.49 3.87
N LEU A 112 14.70 6.45 4.56
CA LEU A 112 15.55 5.54 5.33
C LEU A 112 16.10 4.41 4.46
N LEU A 113 15.37 4.08 3.39
CA LEU A 113 15.76 3.20 2.28
C LEU A 113 14.85 3.49 1.08
N THR A 114 15.18 2.90 -0.06
CA THR A 114 14.32 2.85 -1.25
C THR A 114 14.03 1.39 -1.58
N MET A 115 12.81 1.07 -2.01
CA MET A 115 12.42 -0.29 -2.37
C MET A 115 11.56 -0.30 -3.65
N GLU A 116 11.40 -1.46 -4.25
CA GLU A 116 10.46 -1.66 -5.37
C GLU A 116 9.03 -1.34 -4.93
N ARG A 117 8.32 -0.53 -5.73
CA ARG A 117 6.99 -0.05 -5.39
C ARG A 117 5.94 -1.16 -5.26
N SER A 118 6.02 -2.21 -6.06
CA SER A 118 5.10 -3.34 -5.98
C SER A 118 5.21 -4.10 -4.66
N ALA A 119 6.33 -3.98 -3.95
CA ALA A 119 6.56 -4.59 -2.64
C ALA A 119 6.06 -3.76 -1.45
N VAL A 120 5.73 -2.48 -1.65
CA VAL A 120 5.25 -1.57 -0.60
C VAL A 120 4.08 -2.16 0.20
N PRO A 121 3.03 -2.74 -0.43
CA PRO A 121 1.93 -3.36 0.31
C PRO A 121 2.36 -4.58 1.13
N LEU A 122 3.34 -5.37 0.64
CA LEU A 122 3.82 -6.57 1.31
C LEU A 122 4.50 -6.23 2.65
N PHE A 123 5.27 -5.15 2.68
CA PHE A 123 5.93 -4.65 3.89
C PHE A 123 5.03 -3.71 4.71
N GLY A 124 3.80 -3.47 4.28
CA GLY A 124 2.84 -2.59 4.95
C GLY A 124 3.36 -1.17 5.15
N VAL A 125 4.25 -0.72 4.27
CA VAL A 125 4.78 0.64 4.26
C VAL A 125 3.67 1.60 3.83
N LYS A 126 3.67 2.80 4.37
CA LYS A 126 2.70 3.84 4.01
C LYS A 126 2.80 4.17 2.53
N GLY A 127 1.71 3.91 1.80
CA GLY A 127 1.54 4.35 0.43
C GLY A 127 0.87 5.71 0.39
N TYR A 128 1.41 6.61 -0.41
CA TYR A 128 0.81 7.93 -0.65
C TYR A 128 0.14 7.97 -2.02
N GLY A 129 -0.93 8.72 -2.13
CA GLY A 129 -1.64 8.88 -3.39
C GLY A 129 -2.36 10.22 -3.47
N VAL A 130 -2.54 10.69 -4.70
CA VAL A 130 -3.31 11.88 -5.00
C VAL A 130 -4.67 11.48 -5.55
N HIS A 131 -5.71 12.12 -5.05
CA HIS A 131 -7.08 11.95 -5.51
C HIS A 131 -7.66 13.32 -5.86
N VAL A 132 -8.13 13.50 -7.10
CA VAL A 132 -8.70 14.75 -7.57
C VAL A 132 -10.17 14.55 -7.94
N ASN A 133 -11.05 15.29 -7.28
CA ASN A 133 -12.46 15.40 -7.62
C ASN A 133 -12.71 16.72 -8.33
N GLY A 134 -13.11 16.66 -9.59
CA GLY A 134 -13.54 17.84 -10.35
C GLY A 134 -15.03 18.09 -10.17
N PHE A 135 -15.40 19.35 -10.03
CA PHE A 135 -16.81 19.74 -9.96
C PHE A 135 -17.04 21.07 -10.65
N VAL A 136 -18.29 21.31 -11.07
CA VAL A 136 -18.77 22.60 -11.56
C VAL A 136 -19.95 23.05 -10.70
N ARG A 137 -20.10 24.36 -10.52
CA ARG A 137 -21.28 24.97 -9.92
C ARG A 137 -22.24 25.41 -11.03
N ASP A 138 -23.49 25.00 -10.90
CA ASP A 138 -24.58 25.37 -11.81
C ASP A 138 -25.71 25.95 -10.96
N GLY A 139 -25.68 27.27 -10.76
CA GLY A 139 -26.52 27.93 -9.77
C GLY A 139 -26.26 27.43 -8.35
N ALA A 140 -27.26 26.87 -7.69
CA ALA A 140 -27.17 26.29 -6.35
C ALA A 140 -26.71 24.82 -6.34
N GLU A 141 -26.61 24.18 -7.51
CA GLU A 141 -26.22 22.77 -7.65
C GLU A 141 -24.72 22.62 -7.80
N ILE A 142 -24.20 21.50 -7.29
CA ILE A 142 -22.84 21.03 -7.54
C ILE A 142 -22.91 19.77 -8.40
N LYS A 143 -22.32 19.81 -9.59
CA LYS A 143 -22.19 18.67 -10.49
C LYS A 143 -20.76 18.16 -10.45
N MET A 144 -20.57 16.90 -10.07
CA MET A 144 -19.25 16.29 -9.97
C MET A 144 -18.94 15.49 -11.24
N TRP A 145 -17.72 15.64 -11.72
CA TRP A 145 -17.19 14.78 -12.77
C TRP A 145 -16.85 13.41 -12.20
N ILE A 146 -17.40 12.36 -12.81
CA ILE A 146 -17.15 10.97 -12.42
C ILE A 146 -16.49 10.28 -13.60
N GLY A 147 -15.30 9.73 -13.36
CA GLY A 147 -14.60 8.89 -14.30
C GLY A 147 -15.17 7.47 -14.31
N LYS A 148 -15.02 6.77 -15.43
CA LYS A 148 -15.23 5.33 -15.51
C LYS A 148 -13.90 4.67 -15.83
N ARG A 149 -13.49 3.75 -14.97
CA ARG A 149 -12.22 3.01 -15.13
C ARG A 149 -12.26 2.18 -16.42
N SER A 150 -11.13 2.11 -17.12
CA SER A 150 -10.97 1.19 -18.25
C SER A 150 -11.25 -0.25 -17.82
N PHE A 151 -11.77 -1.04 -18.75
CA PHE A 151 -11.97 -2.48 -18.53
C PHE A 151 -10.64 -3.25 -18.47
N ASP A 152 -9.55 -2.67 -18.97
CA ASP A 152 -8.20 -3.27 -18.93
C ASP A 152 -7.45 -3.01 -17.60
N LYS A 153 -8.06 -2.25 -16.68
CA LYS A 153 -7.43 -2.02 -15.37
C LYS A 153 -7.41 -3.30 -14.53
N PRO A 154 -6.27 -3.66 -13.93
CA PRO A 154 -6.14 -4.87 -13.11
C PRO A 154 -7.00 -4.84 -11.83
N THR A 155 -7.36 -3.64 -11.36
CA THR A 155 -8.21 -3.45 -10.17
C THR A 155 -9.44 -2.63 -10.50
N GLY A 156 -10.63 -3.12 -10.13
CA GLY A 156 -11.90 -2.43 -10.30
C GLY A 156 -12.22 -2.04 -11.76
N PRO A 157 -12.07 -2.92 -12.77
CA PRO A 157 -12.39 -2.59 -14.16
C PRO A 157 -13.84 -2.13 -14.30
N GLY A 158 -14.07 -1.09 -15.11
CA GLY A 158 -15.40 -0.55 -15.40
C GLY A 158 -16.13 0.12 -14.23
N LYS A 159 -15.54 0.18 -13.03
CA LYS A 159 -16.12 0.88 -11.87
C LYS A 159 -16.02 2.39 -12.02
N LEU A 160 -16.90 3.10 -11.30
CA LEU A 160 -16.82 4.56 -11.20
C LEU A 160 -15.63 4.95 -10.33
N ASP A 161 -14.99 6.05 -10.71
CA ASP A 161 -13.78 6.55 -10.05
C ASP A 161 -13.77 8.08 -10.10
N GLN A 162 -12.82 8.66 -9.40
CA GLN A 162 -12.48 10.07 -9.48
C GLN A 162 -11.90 10.40 -10.87
N ILE A 163 -11.82 11.68 -11.23
CA ILE A 163 -11.24 12.07 -12.53
C ILE A 163 -9.74 11.80 -12.61
N VAL A 164 -9.04 11.93 -11.49
CA VAL A 164 -7.63 11.55 -11.37
C VAL A 164 -7.42 10.85 -10.03
N ALA A 165 -6.82 9.67 -10.08
CA ALA A 165 -6.35 8.97 -8.90
C ALA A 165 -5.05 8.24 -9.24
N GLY A 166 -4.04 8.37 -8.39
CA GLY A 166 -2.75 7.71 -8.60
C GLY A 166 -1.90 7.67 -7.35
N GLY A 167 -1.13 6.60 -7.22
CA GLY A 167 -0.09 6.54 -6.20
C GLY A 167 1.02 7.54 -6.53
N GLN A 168 1.57 8.12 -5.51
CA GLN A 168 2.72 9.03 -5.61
C GLN A 168 3.96 8.24 -5.19
N PRO A 169 5.04 8.25 -6.01
CA PRO A 169 6.31 7.65 -5.66
C PRO A 169 7.03 8.42 -4.56
#